data_123311db644fa590d4fb95a522ec22bd
#
_entry.id   123311db644fa590d4fb95a522ec22bd
#
_cell.length_a   1.000
_cell.length_b   1.000
_cell.length_c   1.000
_cell.angle_alpha   90.00
_cell.angle_beta   90.00
_cell.angle_gamma   90.00
#
_symmetry.space_group_name_H-M   'P 1'
#
loop_
_entity.id
_entity.type
_entity.pdbx_description
1 polymer ?
#
loop_
_entity_poly.entity_id
_entity_poly.type
_entity_poly.pdbx_seq_one_letter_code
_entity_poly.pdbx_strand_id
1 'polypeptide(L)'
;MSTLYGTRKYAIEGDNAAKVYNAVVNSFIYSNFPDTLTLEYKEGLLLIVEEWSNYPIFGDYVLPFLIGEDFYWLDNWAEDDTWSTNDESGKYFSLG
;
A
#
# COMPACT_ATOMS: atom_id res chain seq x y z
N MET A 1 -18.67 -19.61 1.91
CA MET A 1 -17.45 -19.22 1.16
C MET A 1 -16.65 -18.25 1.99
N SER A 2 -15.41 -18.58 2.28
CA SER A 2 -14.58 -17.71 3.09
C SER A 2 -13.97 -16.59 2.25
N THR A 3 -13.91 -15.40 2.83
CA THR A 3 -13.29 -14.26 2.20
C THR A 3 -11.84 -14.17 2.65
N LEU A 4 -10.92 -13.95 1.73
CA LEU A 4 -9.54 -13.69 2.08
C LEU A 4 -9.43 -12.28 2.65
N TYR A 5 -8.62 -12.13 3.67
CA TYR A 5 -8.31 -10.84 4.28
C TYR A 5 -6.81 -10.67 4.32
N GLY A 6 -6.37 -9.45 4.18
CA GLY A 6 -4.96 -9.19 4.27
C GLY A 6 -4.65 -7.76 4.65
N THR A 7 -3.38 -7.54 4.94
CA THR A 7 -2.81 -6.22 5.16
C THR A 7 -1.64 -6.06 4.24
N ARG A 8 -1.63 -4.98 3.47
CA ARG A 8 -0.50 -4.67 2.61
C ARG A 8 0.05 -3.31 2.97
N LYS A 9 1.36 -3.23 3.11
CA LYS A 9 2.07 -1.99 3.39
C LYS A 9 2.84 -1.59 2.15
N TYR A 10 2.80 -0.31 1.83
CA TYR A 10 3.50 0.24 0.66
C TYR A 10 4.47 1.30 1.12
N ALA A 11 5.60 1.39 0.43
CA ALA A 11 6.56 2.47 0.61
C ALA A 11 6.82 3.09 -0.77
N ILE A 12 6.59 4.38 -0.88
CA ILE A 12 6.75 5.12 -2.11
C ILE A 12 7.64 6.32 -1.81
N GLU A 13 8.72 6.49 -2.57
CA GLU A 13 9.68 7.53 -2.29
C GLU A 13 9.85 8.52 -3.44
N GLY A 14 10.43 9.66 -3.12
CA GLY A 14 10.76 10.68 -4.11
C GLY A 14 9.53 11.44 -4.61
N ASP A 15 9.56 11.82 -5.87
CA ASP A 15 8.48 12.59 -6.48
C ASP A 15 7.18 11.81 -6.53
N ASN A 16 7.27 10.50 -6.66
CA ASN A 16 6.08 9.65 -6.66
C ASN A 16 5.36 9.66 -5.30
N ALA A 17 6.10 9.83 -4.21
CA ALA A 17 5.48 9.91 -2.89
C ALA A 17 4.54 11.11 -2.79
N ALA A 18 4.98 12.27 -3.23
CA ALA A 18 4.13 13.47 -3.23
C ALA A 18 2.96 13.33 -4.18
N LYS A 19 3.20 12.75 -5.35
CA LYS A 19 2.15 12.55 -6.36
C LYS A 19 1.03 11.66 -5.82
N VAL A 20 1.39 10.53 -5.24
CA VAL A 20 0.40 9.59 -4.69
C VAL A 20 -0.31 10.19 -3.50
N TYR A 21 0.43 10.83 -2.60
CA TYR A 21 -0.17 11.47 -1.43
C TYR A 21 -1.25 12.48 -1.84
N ASN A 22 -0.92 13.38 -2.76
CA ASN A 22 -1.87 14.38 -3.21
C ASN A 22 -3.06 13.75 -3.95
N ALA A 23 -2.81 12.74 -4.77
CA ALA A 23 -3.87 12.06 -5.50
C ALA A 23 -4.86 11.36 -4.57
N VAL A 24 -4.34 10.70 -3.53
CA VAL A 24 -5.19 9.96 -2.60
C VAL A 24 -5.94 10.90 -1.66
N VAL A 25 -5.23 11.87 -1.07
CA VAL A 25 -5.83 12.76 -0.06
C VAL A 25 -6.88 13.69 -0.67
N ASN A 26 -6.62 14.18 -1.88
CA ASN A 26 -7.49 15.17 -2.51
C ASN A 26 -8.43 14.59 -3.55
N SER A 27 -8.55 13.28 -3.63
CA SER A 27 -9.32 12.66 -4.69
C SER A 27 -10.46 11.80 -4.15
N PHE A 28 -11.33 11.44 -5.07
CA PHE A 28 -12.39 10.48 -4.91
C PHE A 28 -11.87 9.13 -4.37
N ILE A 29 -10.63 8.76 -4.68
CA ILE A 29 -10.04 7.49 -4.24
C ILE A 29 -10.04 7.39 -2.71
N TYR A 30 -9.54 8.42 -2.04
CA TYR A 30 -9.47 8.41 -0.58
C TYR A 30 -10.87 8.37 0.04
N SER A 31 -11.81 9.08 -0.58
CA SER A 31 -13.19 9.09 -0.10
C SER A 31 -13.85 7.71 -0.18
N ASN A 32 -13.40 6.87 -1.12
CA ASN A 32 -13.95 5.53 -1.28
C ASN A 32 -13.28 4.49 -0.36
N PHE A 33 -12.09 4.80 0.16
CA PHE A 33 -11.35 3.84 0.99
C PHE A 33 -10.92 4.43 2.34
N PRO A 34 -11.76 5.26 3.00
CA PRO A 34 -11.31 5.95 4.20
C PRO A 34 -10.99 5.00 5.36
N ASP A 35 -11.67 3.84 5.40
CA ASP A 35 -11.50 2.89 6.49
C ASP A 35 -10.47 1.81 6.18
N THR A 36 -9.97 1.75 4.95
CA THR A 36 -9.05 0.71 4.52
C THR A 36 -7.64 1.20 4.26
N LEU A 37 -7.45 2.51 4.18
CA LEU A 37 -6.13 3.09 3.92
C LEU A 37 -5.69 3.97 5.06
N THR A 38 -4.45 3.77 5.50
CA THR A 38 -3.78 4.66 6.45
C THR A 38 -2.55 5.22 5.76
N LEU A 39 -2.39 6.54 5.79
CA LEU A 39 -1.31 7.24 5.11
C LEU A 39 -0.39 7.93 6.11
N GLU A 40 0.91 7.82 5.87
CA GLU A 40 1.91 8.59 6.62
C GLU A 40 2.93 9.12 5.62
N TYR A 41 3.00 10.45 5.47
CA TYR A 41 3.92 11.10 4.55
C TYR A 41 4.94 11.92 5.33
N LYS A 42 6.21 11.64 5.11
CA LYS A 42 7.28 12.35 5.80
C LYS A 42 8.57 12.30 5.00
N GLU A 43 9.15 13.48 4.78
CA GLU A 43 10.49 13.62 4.19
C GLU A 43 10.65 12.88 2.84
N GLY A 44 9.64 13.00 1.99
CA GLY A 44 9.69 12.40 0.66
C GLY A 44 9.43 10.92 0.63
N LEU A 45 8.95 10.36 1.74
CA LEU A 45 8.56 8.95 1.83
C LEU A 45 7.10 8.86 2.22
N LEU A 46 6.32 8.15 1.45
CA LEU A 46 4.92 7.87 1.76
C LEU A 46 4.77 6.41 2.13
N LEU A 47 4.26 6.19 3.34
CA LEU A 47 3.93 4.85 3.82
C LEU A 47 2.41 4.72 3.84
N ILE A 48 1.91 3.65 3.25
CA ILE A 48 0.49 3.37 3.18
C ILE A 48 0.25 1.98 3.75
N VAL A 49 -0.78 1.87 4.58
CA VAL A 49 -1.26 0.56 5.04
C VAL A 49 -2.64 0.36 4.47
N GLU A 50 -2.82 -0.71 3.73
CA GLU A 50 -4.10 -1.09 3.15
C GLU A 50 -4.60 -2.37 3.82
N GLU A 51 -5.80 -2.32 4.40
CA GLU A 51 -6.49 -3.51 4.87
C GLU A 51 -7.49 -3.91 3.79
N TRP A 52 -7.34 -5.12 3.26
CA TRP A 52 -8.10 -5.53 2.08
C TRP A 52 -8.88 -6.82 2.32
N SER A 53 -9.97 -6.96 1.56
CA SER A 53 -10.79 -8.18 1.50
C SER A 53 -10.81 -8.63 0.05
N ASN A 54 -10.64 -9.92 -0.18
CA ASN A 54 -10.58 -10.58 -1.49
C ASN A 54 -9.28 -10.29 -2.24
N TYR A 55 -8.91 -9.02 -2.41
CA TYR A 55 -7.65 -8.63 -3.02
C TYR A 55 -7.36 -7.17 -2.69
N PRO A 56 -6.09 -6.75 -2.74
CA PRO A 56 -5.72 -5.37 -2.42
C PRO A 56 -6.00 -4.46 -3.61
N ILE A 57 -7.22 -3.93 -3.66
CA ILE A 57 -7.69 -3.10 -4.77
C ILE A 57 -6.78 -1.90 -5.02
N PHE A 58 -6.39 -1.20 -3.95
CA PHE A 58 -5.56 0.00 -4.09
C PHE A 58 -4.22 -0.34 -4.72
N GLY A 59 -3.54 -1.35 -4.20
CA GLY A 59 -2.22 -1.72 -4.70
C GLY A 59 -2.24 -2.40 -6.06
N ASP A 60 -3.29 -3.14 -6.37
CA ASP A 60 -3.36 -3.86 -7.63
C ASP A 60 -3.87 -3.00 -8.80
N TYR A 61 -4.74 -2.03 -8.53
CA TYR A 61 -5.41 -1.28 -9.59
C TYR A 61 -5.19 0.21 -9.54
N VAL A 62 -5.12 0.80 -8.34
CA VAL A 62 -5.02 2.25 -8.20
C VAL A 62 -3.57 2.71 -8.28
N LEU A 63 -2.70 2.10 -7.49
CA LEU A 63 -1.31 2.51 -7.42
C LEU A 63 -0.57 2.32 -8.76
N PRO A 64 -0.72 1.18 -9.45
CA PRO A 64 -0.11 1.03 -10.77
C PRO A 64 -0.61 2.03 -11.80
N PHE A 65 -1.87 2.43 -11.69
CA PHE A 65 -2.44 3.47 -12.55
C PHE A 65 -1.77 4.83 -12.30
N LEU A 66 -1.47 5.14 -11.04
CA LEU A 66 -0.87 6.43 -10.69
C LEU A 66 0.62 6.51 -11.01
N ILE A 67 1.37 5.45 -10.71
CA ILE A 67 2.84 5.50 -10.80
C ILE A 67 3.47 4.26 -11.44
N GLY A 68 2.68 3.32 -11.94
CA GLY A 68 3.20 2.06 -12.46
C GLY A 68 3.53 1.10 -11.33
N GLU A 69 4.63 0.35 -11.50
CA GLU A 69 5.02 -0.67 -10.52
C GLU A 69 6.25 -0.27 -9.68
N ASP A 70 6.55 1.02 -9.66
CA ASP A 70 7.75 1.52 -8.99
C ASP A 70 7.48 1.86 -7.53
N PHE A 71 7.19 0.84 -6.73
CA PHE A 71 6.95 0.99 -5.30
C PHE A 71 7.32 -0.31 -4.58
N TYR A 72 7.56 -0.19 -3.26
CA TYR A 72 7.88 -1.34 -2.41
C TYR A 72 6.64 -1.73 -1.61
N TRP A 73 6.47 -3.03 -1.37
CA TRP A 73 5.32 -3.50 -0.61
C TRP A 73 5.68 -4.70 0.26
N LEU A 74 4.90 -4.85 1.31
CA LEU A 74 4.95 -5.97 2.24
C LEU A 74 3.51 -6.45 2.43
N ASP A 75 3.22 -7.70 2.17
CA ASP A 75 1.87 -8.24 2.12
C ASP A 75 1.73 -9.48 2.99
N ASN A 76 0.56 -9.58 3.65
CA ASN A 76 0.22 -10.72 4.49
C ASN A 76 -1.27 -10.98 4.34
N TRP A 77 -1.68 -12.23 4.33
CA TRP A 77 -3.10 -12.56 4.29
C TRP A 77 -3.45 -13.68 5.26
N ALA A 78 -4.75 -13.81 5.57
CA ALA A 78 -5.25 -14.62 6.66
C ALA A 78 -4.97 -16.13 6.54
N GLU A 79 -4.89 -16.65 5.33
CA GLU A 79 -4.63 -18.08 5.12
C GLU A 79 -3.14 -18.42 5.22
N ASP A 80 -2.29 -17.44 5.05
CA ASP A 80 -0.85 -17.61 5.06
C ASP A 80 -0.25 -16.58 6.01
N ASP A 81 -0.14 -16.90 7.24
CA ASP A 81 0.31 -16.01 8.29
C ASP A 81 1.79 -15.59 8.13
N THR A 82 2.24 -15.45 6.89
CA THR A 82 3.58 -15.01 6.57
C THR A 82 3.55 -13.71 5.78
N TRP A 83 4.67 -13.00 5.81
CA TRP A 83 4.83 -11.76 5.06
C TRP A 83 5.70 -12.00 3.83
N SER A 84 5.28 -11.46 2.70
CA SER A 84 6.08 -11.45 1.49
C SER A 84 6.33 -10.00 1.08
N THR A 85 7.46 -9.73 0.43
CA THR A 85 7.86 -8.37 0.09
C THR A 85 8.62 -8.34 -1.23
N ASN A 86 8.52 -7.22 -1.93
CA ASN A 86 9.38 -6.94 -3.07
C ASN A 86 10.55 -6.02 -2.69
N ASP A 87 10.67 -5.64 -1.43
CA ASP A 87 11.82 -4.89 -0.92
C ASP A 87 12.85 -5.84 -0.35
N GLU A 88 13.73 -6.32 -1.21
CA GLU A 88 14.76 -7.30 -0.82
C GLU A 88 15.77 -6.74 0.18
N SER A 89 15.88 -5.41 0.25
CA SER A 89 16.82 -4.79 1.18
C SER A 89 16.28 -4.71 2.61
N GLY A 90 14.97 -4.83 2.77
CA GLY A 90 14.32 -4.61 4.06
C GLY A 90 14.36 -3.17 4.53
N LYS A 91 14.66 -2.25 3.62
CA LYS A 91 14.90 -0.84 3.94
C LYS A 91 13.70 -0.17 4.61
N TYR A 92 12.51 -0.48 4.15
CA TYR A 92 11.30 0.19 4.60
C TYR A 92 10.47 -0.64 5.57
N PHE A 93 10.71 -1.94 5.63
CA PHE A 93 9.88 -2.84 6.42
C PHE A 93 10.75 -3.72 7.31
N SER A 94 10.30 -3.85 8.57
CA SER A 94 10.93 -4.77 9.50
C SER A 94 10.12 -6.08 9.47
N LEU A 95 10.76 -7.17 9.14
CA LEU A 95 10.13 -8.47 9.08
C LEU A 95 10.21 -9.24 10.40
N GLY A 96 10.80 -8.63 11.39
CA GLY A 96 11.03 -9.27 12.69
C GLY A 96 9.82 -9.49 13.56
#